data_2069fccb4479a308f0eab2abdd483a66
#
_entry.id   2069fccb4479a308f0eab2abdd483a66
#
_cell.length_a   1.000
_cell.length_b   1.000
_cell.length_c   1.000
_cell.angle_alpha   90.00
_cell.angle_beta   90.00
_cell.angle_gamma   90.00
#
_symmetry.space_group_name_H-M   'P 1'
#
loop_
_entity.id
_entity.type
_entity.pdbx_description
1 polymer ?
#
loop_
_entity_poly.entity_id
_entity_poly.type
_entity_poly.pdbx_seq_one_letter_code
_entity_poly.pdbx_strand_id
1 'polypeptide(L)'
;NGKNVVYESIDKGSNNENVIEKYKAGKLIDKIDVSEENSKKSKVEISKIGMYIDTSGVNYTHPIEGLNNLTGLKRINLIFGNEAARYTDSKVIEVGDNIINPYNNMILSLAASSSGMKFALNAGSLTWFATATQNLSTGALGKVYLVKIPYTAFAQDGNTYNFLGGLEQRYGVETTGREKELFNKLNDLGKGESHILAQAVDEMKGHQYANIQQRTNATGNALDNEFSYLRNEWRNPTKQNNK
;
A
#
# COMPACT_ATOMS: atom_id res chain seq x y z
N ASN A 1 -8.02 -3.32 5.05
CA ASN A 1 -9.49 -3.14 5.06
C ASN A 1 -9.81 -1.67 5.21
N GLY A 2 -9.61 -0.91 4.12
CA GLY A 2 -9.98 0.48 4.05
C GLY A 2 -11.50 0.59 4.12
N LYS A 3 -12.01 1.16 5.19
CA LYS A 3 -13.39 1.63 5.26
C LYS A 3 -13.47 2.94 4.48
N ASN A 4 -13.33 2.85 3.16
CA ASN A 4 -13.61 3.98 2.30
C ASN A 4 -15.11 4.04 2.13
N VAL A 5 -15.70 5.14 2.54
CA VAL A 5 -17.02 5.53 2.07
C VAL A 5 -16.78 6.04 0.65
N VAL A 6 -17.06 5.20 -0.33
CA VAL A 6 -17.02 5.59 -1.74
C VAL A 6 -18.38 6.20 -2.04
N TYR A 7 -18.39 7.47 -2.39
CA TYR A 7 -19.56 8.08 -3.02
C TYR A 7 -19.46 7.73 -4.51
N GLU A 8 -20.10 6.68 -4.95
CA GLU A 8 -20.24 6.38 -6.37
C GLU A 8 -21.57 6.91 -6.87
N SER A 9 -21.44 7.71 -7.91
CA SER A 9 -22.39 8.20 -8.89
C SER A 9 -23.54 9.06 -8.39
N ILE A 10 -23.55 10.27 -8.91
CA ILE A 10 -24.79 11.02 -9.13
C ILE A 10 -25.51 10.30 -10.28
N ASP A 11 -26.42 9.40 -9.98
CA ASP A 11 -27.30 8.86 -10.98
C ASP A 11 -28.47 9.85 -11.18
N LYS A 12 -28.57 10.41 -12.38
CA LYS A 12 -29.75 11.14 -12.79
C LYS A 12 -30.82 10.10 -13.11
N GLY A 13 -31.65 9.79 -12.13
CA GLY A 13 -32.81 8.95 -12.35
C GLY A 13 -33.69 9.50 -13.47
N SER A 14 -34.49 8.63 -14.08
CA SER A 14 -35.38 8.96 -15.22
C SER A 14 -36.38 10.11 -14.98
N ASN A 15 -36.45 10.66 -13.78
CA ASN A 15 -37.36 11.71 -13.33
C ASN A 15 -36.65 13.03 -12.96
N ASN A 16 -35.43 13.30 -13.41
CA ASN A 16 -34.66 14.50 -13.04
C ASN A 16 -34.33 14.64 -11.54
N GLU A 17 -34.45 13.60 -10.77
CA GLU A 17 -34.09 13.58 -9.36
C GLU A 17 -32.58 13.35 -9.22
N ASN A 18 -31.89 14.28 -8.58
CA ASN A 18 -30.50 14.10 -8.20
C ASN A 18 -30.48 13.36 -6.85
N VAL A 19 -30.14 12.09 -6.86
CA VAL A 19 -30.06 11.26 -5.65
C VAL A 19 -28.60 10.87 -5.42
N ILE A 20 -28.10 11.18 -4.22
CA ILE A 20 -26.79 10.70 -3.76
C ILE A 20 -27.03 9.42 -2.96
N GLU A 21 -26.49 8.30 -3.43
CA GLU A 21 -26.55 7.03 -2.73
C GLU A 21 -25.27 6.83 -1.88
N LYS A 22 -25.47 6.53 -0.60
CA LYS A 22 -24.40 6.28 0.34
C LYS A 22 -24.25 4.79 0.61
N TYR A 23 -23.06 4.24 0.31
CA TYR A 23 -22.76 2.83 0.50
C TYR A 23 -21.76 2.61 1.63
N LYS A 24 -21.92 1.52 2.37
CA LYS A 24 -20.95 1.03 3.35
C LYS A 24 -20.72 -0.46 3.12
N ALA A 25 -19.49 -0.84 2.82
CA ALA A 25 -19.11 -2.23 2.51
C ALA A 25 -19.99 -2.85 1.40
N GLY A 26 -20.25 -2.09 0.32
CA GLY A 26 -21.07 -2.53 -0.82
C GLY A 26 -22.58 -2.57 -0.56
N LYS A 27 -23.04 -2.18 0.62
CA LYS A 27 -24.46 -2.12 0.98
C LYS A 27 -24.94 -0.68 1.01
N LEU A 28 -26.03 -0.38 0.32
CA LEU A 28 -26.71 0.93 0.39
C LEU A 28 -27.18 1.17 1.83
N ILE A 29 -26.76 2.30 2.42
CA ILE A 29 -27.12 2.67 3.79
C ILE A 29 -28.01 3.91 3.84
N ASP A 30 -27.98 4.74 2.78
CA ASP A 30 -28.75 5.98 2.75
C ASP A 30 -28.91 6.49 1.32
N LYS A 31 -30.00 7.24 1.07
CA LYS A 31 -30.27 7.97 -0.18
C LYS A 31 -30.57 9.42 0.18
N ILE A 32 -29.83 10.33 -0.42
CA ILE A 32 -30.02 11.77 -0.22
C ILE A 32 -30.52 12.38 -1.52
N ASP A 33 -31.73 12.90 -1.50
CA ASP A 33 -32.27 13.66 -2.60
C ASP A 33 -31.71 15.09 -2.56
N VAL A 34 -30.99 15.46 -3.62
CA VAL A 34 -30.37 16.79 -3.79
C VAL A 34 -31.11 17.62 -4.87
N SER A 35 -32.43 17.44 -4.99
CA SER A 35 -33.24 18.30 -5.83
C SER A 35 -33.06 19.78 -5.43
N GLU A 36 -33.19 20.70 -6.39
CA GLU A 36 -32.92 22.14 -6.17
C GLU A 36 -33.71 22.76 -5.01
N GLU A 37 -34.88 22.23 -4.72
CA GLU A 37 -35.70 22.68 -3.57
C GLU A 37 -35.14 22.24 -2.21
N ASN A 38 -34.44 21.12 -2.14
CA ASN A 38 -33.82 20.57 -0.95
C ASN A 38 -32.35 20.93 -0.78
N SER A 39 -31.70 21.47 -1.81
CA SER A 39 -30.28 21.84 -1.79
C SER A 39 -29.93 22.86 -0.70
N LYS A 40 -30.90 23.58 -0.20
CA LYS A 40 -30.74 24.50 0.95
C LYS A 40 -30.69 23.79 2.32
N LYS A 41 -31.01 22.49 2.42
CA LYS A 41 -31.13 21.80 3.70
C LYS A 41 -30.25 20.55 3.87
N SER A 42 -29.76 19.94 2.80
CA SER A 42 -28.93 18.75 2.89
C SER A 42 -27.44 19.09 2.81
N LYS A 43 -26.88 19.57 3.91
CA LYS A 43 -25.42 19.65 4.02
C LYS A 43 -24.90 18.23 4.19
N VAL A 44 -24.22 17.70 3.16
CA VAL A 44 -23.52 16.43 3.30
C VAL A 44 -22.47 16.57 4.39
N GLU A 45 -22.66 15.85 5.49
CA GLU A 45 -21.72 15.89 6.60
C GLU A 45 -20.57 14.92 6.33
N ILE A 46 -19.42 15.45 6.01
CA ILE A 46 -18.18 14.68 5.78
C ILE A 46 -17.18 15.05 6.88
N SER A 47 -16.79 14.08 7.68
CA SER A 47 -15.84 14.30 8.78
C SER A 47 -14.38 14.17 8.38
N LYS A 48 -14.08 13.44 7.28
CA LYS A 48 -12.73 13.12 6.85
C LYS A 48 -12.66 12.95 5.34
N ILE A 49 -11.64 13.55 4.73
CA ILE A 49 -11.32 13.43 3.31
C ILE A 49 -9.87 12.94 3.14
N GLY A 50 -9.62 12.07 2.17
CA GLY A 50 -8.30 11.70 1.69
C GLY A 50 -8.04 12.37 0.34
N MET A 51 -6.86 12.96 0.18
CA MET A 51 -6.38 13.51 -1.09
C MET A 51 -5.10 12.84 -1.50
N TYR A 52 -5.09 12.29 -2.71
CA TYR A 52 -3.88 11.74 -3.32
C TYR A 52 -3.07 12.87 -3.95
N ILE A 53 -1.77 12.85 -3.71
CA ILE A 53 -0.81 13.82 -4.26
C ILE A 53 0.19 13.03 -5.10
N ASP A 54 0.20 13.27 -6.41
CA ASP A 54 1.21 12.72 -7.31
C ASP A 54 2.57 13.37 -7.02
N THR A 55 3.55 12.53 -6.69
CA THR A 55 4.89 12.98 -6.30
C THR A 55 5.88 13.03 -7.46
N SER A 56 5.47 12.67 -8.68
CA SER A 56 6.35 12.71 -9.86
C SER A 56 6.64 14.13 -10.35
N GLY A 57 5.73 15.06 -10.05
CA GLY A 57 5.76 16.41 -10.61
C GLY A 57 5.37 16.51 -12.10
N VAL A 58 4.99 15.37 -12.70
CA VAL A 58 4.59 15.28 -14.12
C VAL A 58 3.08 15.35 -14.27
N ASN A 59 2.36 14.62 -13.45
CA ASN A 59 0.91 14.66 -13.40
C ASN A 59 0.48 15.56 -12.26
N TYR A 60 -0.22 16.64 -12.60
CA TYR A 60 -0.67 17.60 -11.60
C TYR A 60 -1.93 17.08 -10.92
N THR A 61 -1.80 16.74 -9.64
CA THR A 61 -2.95 16.63 -8.75
C THR A 61 -3.23 17.99 -8.14
N HIS A 62 -4.50 18.37 -8.12
CA HIS A 62 -4.95 19.63 -7.52
C HIS A 62 -5.72 19.35 -6.23
N PRO A 63 -5.64 20.27 -5.24
CA PRO A 63 -6.52 20.21 -4.08
C PRO A 63 -7.98 20.26 -4.51
N ILE A 64 -8.85 19.58 -3.74
CA ILE A 64 -10.29 19.67 -3.93
C ILE A 64 -10.72 21.07 -3.56
N GLU A 65 -11.47 21.72 -4.44
CA GLU A 65 -12.01 23.05 -4.22
C GLU A 65 -13.34 22.96 -3.44
N GLY A 66 -13.72 24.08 -2.80
CA GLY A 66 -15.02 24.18 -2.11
C GLY A 66 -15.14 23.43 -0.80
N LEU A 67 -14.05 22.95 -0.21
CA LEU A 67 -14.06 22.22 1.07
C LEU A 67 -14.59 23.06 2.23
N ASN A 68 -14.49 24.39 2.16
CA ASN A 68 -15.05 25.32 3.13
C ASN A 68 -16.60 25.33 3.13
N ASN A 69 -17.24 24.81 2.09
CA ASN A 69 -18.69 24.63 2.04
C ASN A 69 -19.18 23.36 2.75
N LEU A 70 -18.25 22.45 3.11
CA LEU A 70 -18.59 21.23 3.82
C LEU A 70 -18.74 21.50 5.32
N THR A 71 -19.82 20.97 5.88
CA THR A 71 -20.01 20.98 7.34
C THR A 71 -19.51 19.68 7.94
N GLY A 72 -18.90 19.76 9.13
CA GLY A 72 -18.44 18.57 9.85
C GLY A 72 -17.04 18.07 9.45
N LEU A 73 -16.39 18.68 8.47
CA LEU A 73 -15.02 18.30 8.09
C LEU A 73 -14.05 18.64 9.22
N LYS A 74 -13.38 17.61 9.75
CA LYS A 74 -12.44 17.72 10.89
C LYS A 74 -11.03 17.29 10.53
N ARG A 75 -10.86 16.49 9.46
CA ARG A 75 -9.59 15.92 9.11
C ARG A 75 -9.42 15.76 7.60
N ILE A 76 -8.27 16.16 7.12
CA ILE A 76 -7.81 15.89 5.74
C ILE A 76 -6.56 15.04 5.81
N ASN A 77 -6.56 13.91 5.11
CA ASN A 77 -5.38 13.08 4.93
C ASN A 77 -4.76 13.41 3.57
N LEU A 78 -3.53 13.87 3.58
CA LEU A 78 -2.71 14.05 2.39
C LEU A 78 -1.94 12.75 2.16
N ILE A 79 -2.18 12.09 1.03
CA ILE A 79 -1.59 10.80 0.67
C ILE A 79 -0.60 11.04 -0.46
N PHE A 80 0.67 11.05 -0.11
CA PHE A 80 1.75 11.22 -1.10
C PHE A 80 1.96 9.91 -1.86
N GLY A 81 1.81 9.96 -3.18
CA GLY A 81 1.99 8.81 -4.06
C GLY A 81 3.42 8.26 -4.02
N ASN A 82 3.58 7.08 -4.57
CA ASN A 82 4.86 6.37 -4.61
C ASN A 82 5.70 6.67 -5.87
N GLU A 83 5.24 7.59 -6.73
CA GLU A 83 5.87 7.88 -8.02
C GLU A 83 7.34 8.30 -7.87
N ALA A 84 7.63 9.23 -6.93
CA ALA A 84 9.01 9.66 -6.66
C ALA A 84 9.86 8.59 -6.00
N ALA A 85 9.25 7.71 -5.20
CA ALA A 85 9.97 6.66 -4.47
C ALA A 85 10.22 5.41 -5.32
N ARG A 86 9.37 5.16 -6.32
CA ARG A 86 9.32 3.90 -7.07
C ARG A 86 10.66 3.48 -7.67
N TYR A 87 11.38 4.43 -8.25
CA TYR A 87 12.64 4.16 -8.95
C TYR A 87 13.87 4.77 -8.27
N THR A 88 13.73 5.24 -7.04
CA THR A 88 14.82 5.87 -6.31
C THR A 88 15.79 4.86 -5.72
N ASP A 89 17.05 5.28 -5.58
CA ASP A 89 18.09 4.59 -4.81
C ASP A 89 18.35 5.28 -3.46
N SER A 90 17.74 6.45 -3.27
CA SER A 90 17.84 7.23 -2.03
C SER A 90 16.87 6.71 -0.98
N LYS A 91 17.25 6.86 0.29
CA LYS A 91 16.38 6.54 1.42
C LYS A 91 15.52 7.72 1.88
N VAL A 92 15.77 8.89 1.34
CA VAL A 92 15.04 10.13 1.64
C VAL A 92 14.84 10.91 0.35
N ILE A 93 13.62 11.39 0.13
CA ILE A 93 13.25 12.20 -1.03
C ILE A 93 12.54 13.45 -0.52
N GLU A 94 12.98 14.63 -0.95
CA GLU A 94 12.25 15.87 -0.74
C GLU A 94 11.18 16.01 -1.82
N VAL A 95 9.93 16.23 -1.41
CA VAL A 95 8.83 16.54 -2.33
C VAL A 95 8.90 18.01 -2.70
N GLY A 96 8.93 18.30 -4.00
CA GLY A 96 9.15 19.66 -4.51
C GLY A 96 8.09 20.66 -4.03
N ASP A 97 8.52 21.89 -3.81
CA ASP A 97 7.64 22.99 -3.37
C ASP A 97 6.50 23.26 -4.37
N ASN A 98 6.76 23.06 -5.66
CA ASN A 98 5.74 23.18 -6.71
C ASN A 98 4.57 22.21 -6.53
N ILE A 99 4.82 21.04 -5.95
CA ILE A 99 3.79 20.04 -5.63
C ILE A 99 3.06 20.44 -4.34
N ILE A 100 3.78 20.94 -3.34
CA ILE A 100 3.24 21.22 -1.99
C ILE A 100 2.48 22.56 -1.93
N ASN A 101 2.91 23.58 -2.65
CA ASN A 101 2.34 24.93 -2.54
C ASN A 101 0.83 25.01 -2.80
N PRO A 102 0.23 24.32 -3.80
CA PRO A 102 -1.21 24.34 -3.99
C PRO A 102 -1.96 23.81 -2.75
N TYR A 103 -1.42 22.77 -2.11
CA TYR A 103 -2.01 22.17 -0.89
C TYR A 103 -1.85 23.09 0.31
N ASN A 104 -0.73 23.80 0.44
CA ASN A 104 -0.56 24.82 1.49
C ASN A 104 -1.54 25.96 1.33
N ASN A 105 -1.83 26.41 0.10
CA ASN A 105 -2.85 27.42 -0.15
C ASN A 105 -4.24 26.94 0.31
N MET A 106 -4.58 25.70 0.03
CA MET A 106 -5.82 25.07 0.53
C MET A 106 -5.84 25.00 2.07
N ILE A 107 -4.74 24.54 2.68
CA ILE A 107 -4.62 24.44 4.15
C ILE A 107 -4.83 25.80 4.81
N LEU A 108 -4.18 26.83 4.30
CA LEU A 108 -4.30 28.20 4.83
C LEU A 108 -5.73 28.75 4.67
N SER A 109 -6.38 28.49 3.52
CA SER A 109 -7.77 28.88 3.29
C SER A 109 -8.72 28.19 4.26
N LEU A 110 -8.53 26.90 4.52
CA LEU A 110 -9.34 26.14 5.49
C LEU A 110 -9.07 26.57 6.93
N ALA A 111 -7.82 26.85 7.28
CA ALA A 111 -7.47 27.35 8.62
C ALA A 111 -8.13 28.70 8.94
N ALA A 112 -8.28 29.56 7.94
CA ALA A 112 -8.96 30.84 8.07
C ALA A 112 -10.49 30.70 8.26
N SER A 113 -11.09 29.63 7.74
CA SER A 113 -12.54 29.39 7.77
C SER A 113 -13.02 28.43 8.86
N SER A 114 -12.13 27.58 9.38
CA SER A 114 -12.47 26.50 10.33
C SER A 114 -11.36 26.27 11.33
N SER A 115 -11.62 26.62 12.59
CA SER A 115 -10.70 26.30 13.68
C SER A 115 -10.70 24.79 13.99
N GLY A 116 -9.53 24.21 14.22
CA GLY A 116 -9.38 22.82 14.66
C GLY A 116 -9.31 21.77 13.56
N MET A 117 -9.20 22.17 12.29
CA MET A 117 -8.94 21.25 11.18
C MET A 117 -7.58 20.54 11.38
N LYS A 118 -7.55 19.22 11.23
CA LYS A 118 -6.35 18.41 11.32
C LYS A 118 -5.92 17.91 9.95
N PHE A 119 -4.63 18.05 9.67
CA PHE A 119 -4.02 17.51 8.46
C PHE A 119 -3.08 16.36 8.85
N ALA A 120 -3.25 15.21 8.21
CA ALA A 120 -2.38 14.06 8.40
C ALA A 120 -1.62 13.76 7.11
N LEU A 121 -0.35 13.42 7.24
CA LEU A 121 0.51 13.05 6.14
C LEU A 121 0.64 11.53 6.11
N ASN A 122 0.46 10.95 4.93
CA ASN A 122 0.62 9.53 4.69
C ASN A 122 1.37 9.33 3.38
N ALA A 123 2.22 8.30 3.32
CA ALA A 123 2.75 7.83 2.04
C ALA A 123 1.82 6.76 1.46
N GLY A 124 1.69 6.72 0.14
CA GLY A 124 0.96 5.66 -0.57
C GLY A 124 1.69 4.32 -0.52
N SER A 125 3.02 4.35 -0.53
CA SER A 125 3.84 3.14 -0.44
C SER A 125 3.84 2.53 0.97
N LEU A 126 3.85 1.19 1.03
CA LEU A 126 3.99 0.43 2.27
C LEU A 126 5.34 0.66 2.95
N THR A 127 6.41 0.74 2.16
CA THR A 127 7.81 0.80 2.63
C THR A 127 8.33 2.23 2.82
N TRP A 128 7.43 3.21 2.72
CA TRP A 128 7.76 4.63 2.89
C TRP A 128 6.79 5.31 3.85
N PHE A 129 7.24 6.37 4.51
CA PHE A 129 6.37 7.29 5.24
C PHE A 129 6.64 8.73 4.82
N ALA A 130 5.62 9.58 4.96
CA ALA A 130 5.71 11.00 4.68
C ALA A 130 5.87 11.76 6.00
N THR A 131 6.77 12.73 6.04
CA THR A 131 6.99 13.61 7.18
C THR A 131 7.21 15.04 6.74
N ALA A 132 6.78 15.98 7.56
CA ALA A 132 7.01 17.41 7.38
C ALA A 132 6.92 18.12 8.71
N THR A 133 7.52 19.30 8.79
CA THR A 133 7.18 20.26 9.83
C THR A 133 5.82 20.89 9.50
N GLN A 134 4.99 21.13 10.50
CA GLN A 134 3.70 21.81 10.34
C GLN A 134 3.62 23.03 11.24
N ASN A 135 3.06 24.10 10.71
CA ASN A 135 2.69 25.24 11.54
C ASN A 135 1.55 24.85 12.46
N LEU A 136 1.73 24.99 13.77
CA LEU A 136 0.77 24.55 14.77
C LEU A 136 -0.56 25.32 14.72
N SER A 137 -0.53 26.57 14.26
CA SER A 137 -1.72 27.41 14.18
C SER A 137 -2.55 27.18 12.91
N THR A 138 -1.86 27.00 11.77
CA THR A 138 -2.52 26.91 10.45
C THR A 138 -2.52 25.52 9.87
N GLY A 139 -1.63 24.63 10.32
CA GLY A 139 -1.38 23.32 9.73
C GLY A 139 -0.54 23.36 8.44
N ALA A 140 -0.10 24.54 7.99
CA ALA A 140 0.70 24.68 6.78
C ALA A 140 1.99 23.85 6.88
N LEU A 141 2.32 23.19 5.76
CA LEU A 141 3.47 22.30 5.67
C LEU A 141 4.74 23.09 5.33
N GLY A 142 5.83 22.77 6.04
CA GLY A 142 7.18 23.14 5.62
C GLY A 142 7.68 22.17 4.54
N LYS A 143 8.98 21.86 4.56
CA LYS A 143 9.55 20.86 3.66
C LYS A 143 8.94 19.48 3.96
N VAL A 144 8.51 18.80 2.90
CA VAL A 144 7.93 17.46 2.98
C VAL A 144 8.94 16.46 2.47
N TYR A 145 9.16 15.41 3.24
CA TYR A 145 10.06 14.32 2.90
C TYR A 145 9.30 13.00 2.87
N LEU A 146 9.62 12.19 1.87
CA LEU A 146 9.35 10.77 1.87
C LEU A 146 10.59 10.05 2.39
N VAL A 147 10.41 9.24 3.41
CA VAL A 147 11.50 8.53 4.08
C VAL A 147 11.23 7.05 4.01
N LYS A 148 12.24 6.31 3.55
CA LYS A 148 12.17 4.86 3.48
C LYS A 148 12.10 4.26 4.88
N ILE A 149 11.14 3.37 5.09
CA ILE A 149 11.06 2.54 6.30
C ILE A 149 12.13 1.44 6.17
N PRO A 150 13.02 1.24 7.15
CA PRO A 150 13.95 0.12 7.13
C PRO A 150 13.19 -1.21 7.00
N TYR A 151 13.64 -2.09 6.13
CA TYR A 151 12.95 -3.38 5.94
C TYR A 151 12.87 -4.21 7.22
N THR A 152 13.82 -4.05 8.13
CA THR A 152 13.80 -4.70 9.46
C THR A 152 12.56 -4.37 10.29
N ALA A 153 11.89 -3.24 10.03
CA ALA A 153 10.65 -2.85 10.70
C ALA A 153 9.46 -3.80 10.36
N PHE A 154 9.59 -4.60 9.30
CA PHE A 154 8.57 -5.58 8.90
C PHE A 154 8.85 -6.99 9.39
N ALA A 155 9.94 -7.21 10.14
CA ALA A 155 10.28 -8.51 10.68
C ALA A 155 9.35 -8.90 11.83
N GLN A 156 8.91 -10.17 11.81
CA GLN A 156 8.10 -10.76 12.87
C GLN A 156 8.88 -11.70 13.79
N ASP A 157 10.09 -12.09 13.36
CA ASP A 157 10.99 -13.00 14.10
C ASP A 157 12.46 -12.62 13.86
N GLY A 158 13.37 -13.18 14.68
CA GLY A 158 14.80 -12.86 14.62
C GLY A 158 15.48 -13.26 13.32
N ASN A 159 15.08 -14.39 12.71
CA ASN A 159 15.67 -14.86 11.45
C ASN A 159 15.27 -13.91 10.31
N THR A 160 14.00 -13.51 10.27
CA THR A 160 13.50 -12.53 9.32
C THR A 160 14.14 -11.17 9.52
N TYR A 161 14.36 -10.75 10.77
CA TYR A 161 15.06 -9.51 11.08
C TYR A 161 16.48 -9.51 10.49
N ASN A 162 17.26 -10.57 10.72
CA ASN A 162 18.62 -10.68 10.20
C ASN A 162 18.66 -10.69 8.68
N PHE A 163 17.74 -11.43 8.04
CA PHE A 163 17.60 -11.45 6.58
C PHE A 163 17.27 -10.03 6.03
N LEU A 164 16.27 -9.37 6.59
CA LEU A 164 15.87 -8.03 6.19
C LEU A 164 16.93 -6.98 6.48
N GLY A 165 17.76 -7.18 7.51
CA GLY A 165 18.95 -6.37 7.78
C GLY A 165 19.96 -6.46 6.64
N GLY A 166 20.23 -7.66 6.13
CA GLY A 166 21.05 -7.88 4.93
C GLY A 166 20.46 -7.21 3.69
N LEU A 167 19.14 -7.36 3.47
CA LEU A 167 18.44 -6.72 2.36
C LEU A 167 18.51 -5.18 2.45
N GLU A 168 18.37 -4.63 3.66
CA GLU A 168 18.48 -3.18 3.89
C GLU A 168 19.87 -2.62 3.55
N GLN A 169 20.93 -3.38 3.82
CA GLN A 169 22.30 -3.00 3.49
C GLN A 169 22.56 -2.97 1.98
N ARG A 170 21.82 -3.77 1.22
CA ARG A 170 21.92 -3.83 -0.25
C ARG A 170 21.16 -2.71 -0.94
N TYR A 171 20.19 -2.07 -0.27
CA TYR A 171 19.37 -1.02 -0.88
C TYR A 171 20.23 0.15 -1.37
N GLY A 172 20.11 0.46 -2.67
CA GLY A 172 20.85 1.55 -3.31
C GLY A 172 22.33 1.25 -3.62
N VAL A 173 22.81 0.00 -3.42
CA VAL A 173 24.16 -0.41 -3.76
C VAL A 173 24.29 -0.68 -5.26
N GLU A 174 23.36 -1.48 -5.80
CA GLU A 174 23.25 -1.67 -7.24
C GLU A 174 22.15 -0.81 -7.82
N THR A 175 22.52 0.02 -8.80
CA THR A 175 21.60 0.98 -9.42
C THR A 175 21.02 0.48 -10.74
N THR A 176 21.35 -0.75 -11.12
CA THR A 176 20.87 -1.44 -12.33
C THR A 176 20.66 -2.93 -12.05
N GLY A 177 20.01 -3.64 -13.00
CA GLY A 177 19.88 -5.09 -12.94
C GLY A 177 18.77 -5.58 -11.99
N ARG A 178 18.79 -6.88 -11.69
CA ARG A 178 17.72 -7.58 -10.96
C ARG A 178 17.53 -7.09 -9.54
N GLU A 179 18.61 -6.72 -8.87
CA GLU A 179 18.52 -6.19 -7.50
C GLU A 179 17.80 -4.85 -7.49
N LYS A 180 18.14 -3.96 -8.43
CA LYS A 180 17.42 -2.69 -8.59
C LYS A 180 15.94 -2.90 -8.90
N GLU A 181 15.61 -3.85 -9.77
CA GLU A 181 14.21 -4.17 -10.09
C GLU A 181 13.45 -4.68 -8.86
N LEU A 182 14.08 -5.49 -8.01
CA LEU A 182 13.49 -5.94 -6.76
C LEU A 182 13.15 -4.74 -5.87
N PHE A 183 14.09 -3.84 -5.64
CA PHE A 183 13.86 -2.68 -4.80
C PHE A 183 12.82 -1.71 -5.38
N ASN A 184 12.76 -1.55 -6.70
CA ASN A 184 11.70 -0.79 -7.36
C ASN A 184 10.32 -1.40 -7.07
N LYS A 185 10.18 -2.73 -7.13
CA LYS A 185 8.93 -3.42 -6.79
C LYS A 185 8.56 -3.25 -5.31
N LEU A 186 9.55 -3.33 -4.41
CA LEU A 186 9.32 -3.13 -2.98
C LEU A 186 8.91 -1.68 -2.65
N ASN A 187 9.47 -0.71 -3.37
CA ASN A 187 9.08 0.69 -3.26
C ASN A 187 7.66 0.97 -3.77
N ASP A 188 7.19 0.17 -4.74
CA ASP A 188 5.89 0.32 -5.38
C ASP A 188 4.73 -0.34 -4.61
N LEU A 189 5.04 -1.14 -3.58
CA LEU A 189 4.02 -1.79 -2.75
C LEU A 189 3.13 -0.74 -2.07
N GLY A 190 1.82 -0.90 -2.22
CA GLY A 190 0.81 -0.07 -1.57
C GLY A 190 0.59 -0.45 -0.09
N LYS A 191 0.00 0.45 0.68
CA LYS A 191 -0.28 0.25 2.13
C LYS A 191 -1.10 -1.00 2.44
N GLY A 192 -1.94 -1.46 1.51
CA GLY A 192 -2.76 -2.68 1.67
C GLY A 192 -2.04 -3.99 1.34
N GLU A 193 -0.81 -3.93 0.83
CA GLU A 193 -0.10 -5.06 0.24
C GLU A 193 0.95 -5.69 1.17
N SER A 194 0.77 -5.55 2.49
CA SER A 194 1.69 -6.14 3.48
C SER A 194 1.84 -7.65 3.34
N HIS A 195 0.80 -8.35 2.89
CA HIS A 195 0.85 -9.80 2.63
C HIS A 195 1.77 -10.14 1.46
N ILE A 196 1.84 -9.28 0.42
CA ILE A 196 2.74 -9.46 -0.72
C ILE A 196 4.19 -9.30 -0.27
N LEU A 197 4.47 -8.31 0.59
CA LEU A 197 5.79 -8.14 1.18
C LEU A 197 6.20 -9.37 1.99
N ALA A 198 5.31 -9.89 2.84
CA ALA A 198 5.58 -11.07 3.65
C ALA A 198 5.87 -12.30 2.77
N GLN A 199 5.06 -12.53 1.74
CA GLN A 199 5.28 -13.62 0.78
C GLN A 199 6.63 -13.47 0.06
N ALA A 200 6.95 -12.28 -0.45
CA ALA A 200 8.22 -12.02 -1.14
C ALA A 200 9.42 -12.28 -0.21
N VAL A 201 9.33 -11.89 1.06
CA VAL A 201 10.36 -12.15 2.06
C VAL A 201 10.53 -13.64 2.31
N ASP A 202 9.44 -14.40 2.43
CA ASP A 202 9.50 -15.85 2.61
C ASP A 202 10.10 -16.57 1.40
N GLU A 203 9.74 -16.14 0.19
CA GLU A 203 10.32 -16.66 -1.04
C GLU A 203 11.84 -16.38 -1.11
N MET A 204 12.26 -15.15 -0.81
CA MET A 204 13.67 -14.76 -0.78
C MET A 204 14.48 -15.50 0.30
N LYS A 205 13.88 -15.83 1.44
CA LYS A 205 14.50 -16.65 2.49
C LYS A 205 14.69 -18.11 2.10
N GLY A 206 14.17 -18.53 0.96
CA GLY A 206 14.37 -19.87 0.43
C GLY A 206 13.44 -20.94 1.00
N HIS A 207 12.29 -20.56 1.58
CA HIS A 207 11.28 -21.54 2.03
C HIS A 207 10.84 -22.51 0.95
N GLN A 208 10.84 -22.08 -0.31
CA GLN A 208 10.55 -22.94 -1.46
C GLN A 208 11.63 -23.98 -1.71
N TYR A 209 12.91 -23.67 -1.43
CA TYR A 209 14.03 -24.61 -1.57
C TYR A 209 14.00 -25.70 -0.50
N ALA A 210 13.56 -25.41 0.71
CA ALA A 210 13.37 -26.41 1.76
C ALA A 210 12.34 -27.48 1.35
N ASN A 211 11.25 -27.06 0.70
CA ASN A 211 10.26 -27.98 0.14
C ASN A 211 10.79 -28.82 -1.01
N ILE A 212 11.67 -28.27 -1.86
CA ILE A 212 12.35 -29.02 -2.93
C ILE A 212 13.29 -30.07 -2.31
N GLN A 213 14.04 -29.71 -1.29
CA GLN A 213 14.94 -30.63 -0.59
C GLN A 213 14.18 -31.76 0.11
N GLN A 214 13.05 -31.48 0.75
CA GLN A 214 12.16 -32.50 1.33
C GLN A 214 11.60 -33.43 0.24
N ARG A 215 11.17 -32.90 -0.91
CA ARG A 215 10.71 -33.69 -2.06
C ARG A 215 11.81 -34.55 -2.64
N THR A 216 13.01 -34.01 -2.79
CA THR A 216 14.18 -34.74 -3.30
C THR A 216 14.58 -35.86 -2.34
N ASN A 217 14.57 -35.59 -1.03
CA ASN A 217 14.84 -36.61 -0.03
C ASN A 217 13.75 -37.70 0.02
N ALA A 218 12.47 -37.35 -0.13
CA ALA A 218 11.37 -38.32 -0.21
C ALA A 218 11.48 -39.19 -1.47
N THR A 219 11.84 -38.60 -2.61
CA THR A 219 12.09 -39.34 -3.86
C THR A 219 13.32 -40.23 -3.75
N GLY A 220 14.41 -39.75 -3.14
CA GLY A 220 15.60 -40.55 -2.85
C GLY A 220 15.28 -41.76 -1.98
N ASN A 221 14.55 -41.57 -0.89
CA ASN A 221 14.12 -42.66 -0.01
C ASN A 221 13.20 -43.67 -0.70
N ALA A 222 12.32 -43.23 -1.61
CA ALA A 222 11.48 -44.12 -2.40
C ALA A 222 12.33 -44.97 -3.37
N LEU A 223 13.29 -44.35 -4.04
CA LEU A 223 14.23 -45.08 -4.92
C LEU A 223 15.10 -46.07 -4.14
N ASP A 224 15.62 -45.69 -2.99
CA ASP A 224 16.40 -46.58 -2.14
C ASP A 224 15.60 -47.82 -1.67
N ASN A 225 14.31 -47.63 -1.36
CA ASN A 225 13.42 -48.70 -1.03
C ASN A 225 13.17 -49.65 -2.21
N GLU A 226 12.93 -49.11 -3.39
CA GLU A 226 12.76 -49.89 -4.62
C GLU A 226 14.05 -50.67 -4.97
N PHE A 227 15.23 -50.04 -4.92
CA PHE A 227 16.50 -50.72 -5.11
C PHE A 227 16.76 -51.79 -4.06
N SER A 228 16.36 -51.57 -2.83
CA SER A 228 16.49 -52.58 -1.76
C SER A 228 15.58 -53.77 -2.02
N TYR A 229 14.35 -53.52 -2.50
CA TYR A 229 13.42 -54.58 -2.90
C TYR A 229 13.95 -55.39 -4.05
N LEU A 230 14.41 -54.76 -5.16
CA LEU A 230 15.01 -55.43 -6.29
C LEU A 230 16.26 -56.23 -5.91
N ARG A 231 17.13 -55.68 -5.06
CA ARG A 231 18.32 -56.40 -4.54
C ARG A 231 17.95 -57.62 -3.73
N ASN A 232 16.89 -57.60 -2.96
CA ASN A 232 16.38 -58.73 -2.20
C ASN A 232 15.78 -59.80 -3.13
N GLU A 233 15.08 -59.40 -4.16
CA GLU A 233 14.52 -60.28 -5.17
C GLU A 233 15.62 -61.00 -5.96
N TRP A 234 16.70 -60.30 -6.29
CA TRP A 234 17.90 -60.88 -6.99
C TRP A 234 18.73 -61.79 -6.06
N ARG A 235 18.76 -61.52 -4.78
CA ARG A 235 19.45 -62.37 -3.79
C ARG A 235 18.70 -63.65 -3.46
N ASN A 236 17.40 -63.67 -3.63
CA ASN A 236 16.53 -64.85 -3.45
C ASN A 236 15.78 -65.11 -4.76
N PRO A 237 16.41 -65.70 -5.77
CA PRO A 237 15.71 -66.22 -6.92
C PRO A 237 14.88 -67.44 -6.43
N THR A 238 13.77 -67.16 -5.76
CA THR A 238 12.85 -68.24 -5.37
C THR A 238 12.12 -68.73 -6.60
N LYS A 239 12.58 -69.95 -7.00
CA LYS A 239 11.68 -70.99 -7.48
C LYS A 239 10.58 -70.52 -8.45
N GLN A 240 10.96 -70.10 -9.63
CA GLN A 240 10.15 -70.33 -10.81
C GLN A 240 10.85 -71.40 -11.65
N ASN A 241 10.67 -72.66 -11.22
CA ASN A 241 10.67 -73.80 -12.11
C ASN A 241 10.06 -74.98 -11.36
N ASN A 242 8.78 -75.17 -11.57
CA ASN A 242 8.18 -76.51 -11.72
C ASN A 242 6.70 -76.34 -12.10
N LYS A 243 6.40 -76.26 -13.34
CA LYS A 243 5.66 -77.18 -14.17
C LYS A 243 5.52 -76.67 -15.56
#